data_df0428c7c5fa0fe7776b55761645ee1b
#
_entry.id   df0428c7c5fa0fe7776b55761645ee1b
#
_cell.length_a   1.000
_cell.length_b   1.000
_cell.length_c   1.000
_cell.angle_alpha   90.00
_cell.angle_beta   90.00
_cell.angle_gamma   90.00
#
_symmetry.space_group_name_H-M   'P 1'
#
loop_
_entity.id
_entity.type
_entity.pdbx_description
1 polymer ?
#
loop_
_entity_poly.entity_id
_entity_poly.type
_entity_poly.pdbx_seq_one_letter_code
_entity_poly.pdbx_strand_id
1 'polypeptide(L)'
;MLVSTDKTRNTEEVHLQGKLSLIDLAGSERGTVTENRGIRLREGAKINTSLLALANCINALGDKTKKGFFVPFRDSKLTRMLKDSLGGNCKTVMITTISPASNQYEETINTLKYANRAKNIKMRVEPNKKLVS
;
A
#
# COMPACT_ATOMS: atom_id res chain seq x y z
N MET A 1 -9.71 17.74 -0.19
CA MET A 1 -10.87 17.01 0.34
C MET A 1 -12.07 17.43 -0.51
N LEU A 2 -12.66 16.48 -1.24
CA LEU A 2 -13.85 16.75 -2.06
C LEU A 2 -15.07 16.36 -1.23
N VAL A 3 -15.96 17.32 -1.01
CA VAL A 3 -17.25 17.10 -0.33
C VAL A 3 -18.34 17.33 -1.37
N SER A 4 -19.16 16.33 -1.62
CA SER A 4 -20.37 16.44 -2.42
C SER A 4 -21.57 16.26 -1.50
N THR A 5 -22.58 17.15 -1.62
CA THR A 5 -23.80 17.11 -0.82
C THR A 5 -24.93 16.60 -1.69
N ASP A 6 -25.58 15.52 -1.29
CA ASP A 6 -26.78 15.00 -1.95
C ASP A 6 -27.98 15.24 -1.04
N LYS A 7 -28.98 15.97 -1.54
CA LYS A 7 -30.23 16.26 -0.80
C LYS A 7 -31.26 15.21 -1.17
N THR A 8 -31.47 14.24 -0.31
CA THR A 8 -32.62 13.35 -0.39
C THR A 8 -33.86 14.02 0.20
N ARG A 9 -35.05 13.65 -0.28
CA ARG A 9 -36.36 14.25 0.05
C ARG A 9 -36.79 14.22 1.54
N ASN A 10 -36.03 13.55 2.40
CA ASN A 10 -36.20 13.52 3.86
C ASN A 10 -35.00 14.22 4.50
N THR A 11 -35.17 15.40 4.95
CA THR A 11 -34.45 16.26 5.94
C THR A 11 -33.08 15.84 6.49
N GLU A 12 -32.51 14.75 6.09
CA GLU A 12 -31.15 14.33 6.48
C GLU A 12 -30.15 14.71 5.39
N GLU A 13 -29.27 15.66 5.70
CA GLU A 13 -28.16 15.99 4.80
C GLU A 13 -27.09 14.90 4.89
N VAL A 14 -26.82 14.25 3.77
CA VAL A 14 -25.74 13.24 3.64
C VAL A 14 -24.53 13.87 3.01
N HIS A 15 -23.44 13.97 3.75
CA HIS A 15 -22.16 14.44 3.24
C HIS A 15 -21.34 13.24 2.73
N LEU A 16 -20.95 13.26 1.45
CA LEU A 16 -19.99 12.31 0.89
C LEU A 16 -18.57 12.84 1.09
N GLN A 17 -17.73 12.05 1.75
CA GLN A 17 -16.35 12.41 1.99
C GLN A 17 -15.40 11.51 1.22
N GLY A 18 -14.62 12.10 0.31
CA GLY A 18 -13.52 11.43 -0.41
C GLY A 18 -12.15 11.95 0.03
N LYS A 19 -11.17 11.04 0.15
CA LYS A 19 -9.76 11.36 0.40
C LYS A 19 -8.90 10.72 -0.67
N LEU A 20 -8.09 11.51 -1.36
CA LEU A 20 -7.03 11.03 -2.24
C LEU A 20 -5.69 11.09 -1.50
N SER A 21 -4.95 9.98 -1.49
CA SER A 21 -3.60 9.90 -0.94
C SER A 21 -2.64 9.49 -2.05
N LEU A 22 -1.59 10.28 -2.26
CA LEU A 22 -0.49 9.97 -3.15
C LEU A 22 0.70 9.59 -2.29
N ILE A 23 1.29 8.41 -2.53
CA ILE A 23 2.32 7.84 -1.70
C ILE A 23 3.48 7.45 -2.60
N ASP A 24 4.64 8.06 -2.36
CA ASP A 24 5.91 7.71 -2.99
C ASP A 24 6.78 6.94 -2.00
N LEU A 25 7.24 5.75 -2.41
CA LEU A 25 8.03 4.86 -1.56
C LEU A 25 9.50 4.92 -1.98
N ALA A 26 10.39 4.69 -1.02
CA ALA A 26 11.81 4.49 -1.34
C ALA A 26 11.98 3.24 -2.22
N GLY A 27 13.07 3.20 -2.99
CA GLY A 27 13.39 2.07 -3.84
C GLY A 27 13.60 0.76 -3.06
N SER A 28 13.30 -0.36 -3.71
CA SER A 28 13.40 -1.70 -3.15
C SER A 28 14.76 -2.35 -3.39
N GLU A 29 15.68 -1.65 -4.05
CA GLU A 29 17.00 -2.15 -4.37
C GLU A 29 17.79 -2.56 -3.13
N ARG A 30 18.57 -3.63 -3.26
CA ARG A 30 19.44 -4.10 -2.18
C ARG A 30 20.57 -3.11 -1.91
N GLY A 31 20.80 -2.77 -0.64
CA GLY A 31 21.86 -1.85 -0.22
C GLY A 31 23.29 -2.27 -0.58
N THR A 32 23.48 -3.49 -1.13
CA THR A 32 24.77 -3.98 -1.66
C THR A 32 25.18 -3.30 -2.96
N VAL A 33 24.24 -2.66 -3.66
CA VAL A 33 24.50 -1.93 -4.92
C VAL A 33 24.95 -0.49 -4.64
N THR A 34 24.72 0.01 -3.44
CA THR A 34 25.12 1.36 -3.04
C THR A 34 26.31 1.28 -2.09
N GLU A 35 27.44 1.96 -2.43
CA GLU A 35 28.63 2.07 -1.59
C GLU A 35 28.40 2.87 -0.28
N ASN A 36 27.27 2.65 0.36
CA ASN A 36 26.88 3.36 1.56
C ASN A 36 27.60 2.78 2.80
N ARG A 37 28.30 3.67 3.54
CA ARG A 37 28.98 3.33 4.81
C ARG A 37 28.34 4.05 5.99
N GLY A 38 28.40 3.46 7.17
CA GLY A 38 28.01 4.08 8.43
C GLY A 38 26.50 4.30 8.62
N ILE A 39 26.09 5.53 8.88
CA ILE A 39 24.68 5.91 9.18
C ILE A 39 23.74 5.59 8.01
N ARG A 40 24.17 5.87 6.78
CA ARG A 40 23.39 5.61 5.57
C ARG A 40 23.11 4.12 5.36
N LEU A 41 24.04 3.24 5.73
CA LEU A 41 23.84 1.80 5.68
C LEU A 41 22.72 1.36 6.66
N ARG A 42 22.70 1.93 7.86
CA ARG A 42 21.66 1.64 8.87
C ARG A 42 20.28 2.16 8.45
N GLU A 43 20.23 3.34 7.82
CA GLU A 43 18.99 3.90 7.28
C GLU A 43 18.45 3.05 6.13
N GLY A 44 19.30 2.67 5.18
CA GLY A 44 18.94 1.76 4.08
C GLY A 44 18.42 0.41 4.58
N ALA A 45 19.05 -0.16 5.61
CA ALA A 45 18.57 -1.41 6.23
C ALA A 45 17.18 -1.25 6.85
N LYS A 46 16.88 -0.12 7.51
CA LYS A 46 15.54 0.15 8.06
C LYS A 46 14.47 0.34 6.98
N ILE A 47 14.83 1.01 5.88
CA ILE A 47 13.95 1.18 4.72
C ILE A 47 13.61 -0.20 4.14
N ASN A 48 14.60 -1.03 3.87
CA ASN A 48 14.41 -2.38 3.33
C ASN A 48 13.59 -3.28 4.27
N THR A 49 13.79 -3.17 5.59
CA THR A 49 12.96 -3.88 6.58
C THR A 49 11.49 -3.44 6.49
N SER A 50 11.22 -2.16 6.31
CA SER A 50 9.85 -1.64 6.17
C SER A 50 9.19 -2.10 4.87
N LEU A 51 9.95 -2.16 3.76
CA LEU A 51 9.47 -2.69 2.49
C LEU A 51 9.24 -4.21 2.54
N LEU A 52 10.06 -4.95 3.29
CA LEU A 52 9.83 -6.38 3.54
C LEU A 52 8.54 -6.60 4.36
N ALA A 53 8.30 -5.78 5.38
CA ALA A 53 7.04 -5.83 6.13
C ALA A 53 5.83 -5.54 5.23
N LEU A 54 5.95 -4.59 4.28
CA LEU A 54 4.92 -4.32 3.28
C LEU A 54 4.69 -5.55 2.37
N ALA A 55 5.77 -6.23 1.95
CA ALA A 55 5.69 -7.48 1.20
C ALA A 55 4.88 -8.54 1.93
N ASN A 56 5.15 -8.72 3.21
CA ASN A 56 4.46 -9.69 4.04
C ASN A 56 2.97 -9.37 4.16
N CYS A 57 2.62 -8.08 4.31
CA CYS A 57 1.21 -7.65 4.30
C CYS A 57 0.52 -7.96 2.97
N ILE A 58 1.15 -7.63 1.84
CA ILE A 58 0.62 -7.90 0.50
C ILE A 58 0.43 -9.41 0.28
N ASN A 59 1.41 -10.23 0.69
CA ASN A 59 1.32 -11.68 0.61
C ASN A 59 0.14 -12.23 1.43
N ALA A 60 -0.01 -11.76 2.68
CA ALA A 60 -1.08 -12.18 3.56
C ALA A 60 -2.47 -11.80 3.02
N LEU A 61 -2.61 -10.59 2.45
CA LEU A 61 -3.85 -10.11 1.86
C LEU A 61 -4.19 -10.79 0.53
N GLY A 62 -3.18 -11.14 -0.28
CA GLY A 62 -3.32 -11.77 -1.58
C GLY A 62 -3.53 -13.30 -1.53
N ASP A 63 -3.30 -13.93 -0.39
CA ASP A 63 -3.43 -15.37 -0.22
C ASP A 63 -4.90 -15.77 -0.01
N LYS A 64 -5.50 -16.34 -1.05
CA LYS A 64 -6.91 -16.76 -1.04
C LYS A 64 -7.18 -17.98 -0.17
N THR A 65 -6.16 -18.75 0.17
CA THR A 65 -6.28 -19.99 0.96
C THR A 65 -6.42 -19.70 2.45
N LYS A 66 -6.01 -18.53 2.87
CA LYS A 66 -5.92 -18.12 4.27
C LYS A 66 -6.98 -17.09 4.64
N LYS A 67 -8.26 -17.42 4.48
CA LYS A 67 -9.34 -16.55 4.97
C LYS A 67 -9.26 -16.39 6.49
N GLY A 68 -9.19 -15.14 6.97
CA GLY A 68 -9.18 -14.83 8.41
C GLY A 68 -7.79 -14.80 9.05
N PHE A 69 -6.72 -14.91 8.29
CA PHE A 69 -5.36 -14.81 8.83
C PHE A 69 -4.97 -13.38 9.21
N PHE A 70 -4.16 -13.32 10.24
CA PHE A 70 -3.58 -12.07 10.72
C PHE A 70 -2.67 -11.43 9.66
N VAL A 71 -2.94 -10.17 9.32
CA VAL A 71 -2.08 -9.37 8.45
C VAL A 71 -1.13 -8.55 9.32
N PRO A 72 0.20 -8.66 9.12
CA PRO A 72 1.19 -8.09 10.03
C PRO A 72 1.39 -6.58 9.82
N PHE A 73 0.32 -5.79 9.87
CA PHE A 73 0.41 -4.33 9.74
C PHE A 73 1.24 -3.64 10.82
N ARG A 74 1.47 -4.31 11.95
CA ARG A 74 2.22 -3.73 13.08
C ARG A 74 3.73 -3.84 12.94
N ASP A 75 4.24 -4.58 11.95
CA ASP A 75 5.67 -4.86 11.78
C ASP A 75 6.49 -3.63 11.35
N SER A 76 5.86 -2.60 10.78
CA SER A 76 6.53 -1.35 10.48
C SER A 76 5.59 -0.14 10.63
N LYS A 77 6.20 1.07 10.75
CA LYS A 77 5.44 2.32 10.70
C LYS A 77 4.76 2.50 9.32
N LEU A 78 5.47 2.11 8.25
CA LEU A 78 4.96 2.15 6.88
C LEU A 78 3.68 1.32 6.74
N THR A 79 3.70 0.07 7.16
CA THR A 79 2.55 -0.83 7.04
C THR A 79 1.37 -0.40 7.91
N ARG A 80 1.63 0.23 9.06
CA ARG A 80 0.58 0.85 9.88
C ARG A 80 -0.10 2.01 9.16
N MET A 81 0.68 2.88 8.51
CA MET A 81 0.15 4.01 7.74
C MET A 81 -0.66 3.55 6.51
N LEU A 82 -0.23 2.46 5.87
CA LEU A 82 -0.85 1.90 4.68
C LEU A 82 -2.01 0.93 4.98
N LYS A 83 -2.32 0.66 6.23
CA LYS A 83 -3.33 -0.33 6.63
C LYS A 83 -4.67 -0.13 5.93
N ASP A 84 -5.18 1.10 5.96
CA ASP A 84 -6.49 1.42 5.36
C ASP A 84 -6.45 1.36 3.83
N SER A 85 -5.31 1.73 3.23
CA SER A 85 -5.09 1.63 1.78
C SER A 85 -4.97 0.20 1.28
N LEU A 86 -4.47 -0.73 2.10
CA LEU A 86 -4.22 -2.12 1.71
C LEU A 86 -5.35 -3.08 2.09
N GLY A 87 -6.07 -2.81 3.17
CA GLY A 87 -7.09 -3.73 3.69
C GLY A 87 -8.37 -3.06 4.22
N GLY A 88 -8.49 -1.73 4.09
CA GLY A 88 -9.64 -0.96 4.54
C GLY A 88 -10.59 -0.55 3.41
N ASN A 89 -11.45 0.43 3.70
CA ASN A 89 -12.40 1.00 2.74
C ASN A 89 -11.69 2.02 1.83
N CYS A 90 -10.86 1.51 0.90
CA CYS A 90 -10.05 2.32 0.01
C CYS A 90 -9.91 1.68 -1.38
N LYS A 91 -9.97 2.49 -2.43
CA LYS A 91 -9.64 2.06 -3.79
C LYS A 91 -8.18 2.39 -4.05
N THR A 92 -7.31 1.37 -4.03
CA THR A 92 -5.86 1.53 -4.15
C THR A 92 -5.37 1.15 -5.54
N VAL A 93 -4.51 1.98 -6.10
CA VAL A 93 -3.76 1.71 -7.32
C VAL A 93 -2.28 1.60 -6.95
N MET A 94 -1.63 0.54 -7.39
CA MET A 94 -0.19 0.32 -7.23
C MET A 94 0.50 0.55 -8.56
N ILE A 95 1.43 1.50 -8.59
CA ILE A 95 2.29 1.77 -9.73
C ILE A 95 3.65 1.17 -9.43
N THR A 96 4.16 0.32 -10.34
CA THR A 96 5.46 -0.32 -10.21
C THR A 96 6.36 0.10 -11.36
N THR A 97 7.57 0.50 -11.04
CA THR A 97 8.59 0.87 -12.03
C THR A 97 9.52 -0.31 -12.30
N ILE A 98 9.88 -0.54 -13.55
CA ILE A 98 10.80 -1.58 -14.00
C ILE A 98 11.87 -0.97 -14.89
N SER A 99 13.03 -1.63 -15.00
CA SER A 99 14.14 -1.20 -15.85
C SER A 99 14.36 -2.19 -16.99
N PRO A 100 14.63 -1.71 -18.23
CA PRO A 100 15.02 -2.56 -19.35
C PRO A 100 16.50 -2.99 -19.31
N ALA A 101 17.30 -2.46 -18.37
CA ALA A 101 18.72 -2.75 -18.28
C ALA A 101 18.97 -4.20 -17.82
N SER A 102 19.90 -4.89 -18.48
CA SER A 102 20.21 -6.30 -18.20
C SER A 102 20.74 -6.54 -16.77
N ASN A 103 21.48 -5.59 -16.21
CA ASN A 103 21.96 -5.64 -14.84
C ASN A 103 20.87 -5.43 -13.78
N GLN A 104 19.66 -5.04 -14.19
CA GLN A 104 18.49 -4.86 -13.31
C GLN A 104 17.44 -5.97 -13.50
N TYR A 105 17.78 -7.04 -14.19
CA TYR A 105 16.83 -8.11 -14.52
C TYR A 105 16.20 -8.74 -13.27
N GLU A 106 16.99 -9.08 -12.27
CA GLU A 106 16.50 -9.70 -11.03
C GLU A 106 15.55 -8.77 -10.26
N GLU A 107 15.90 -7.49 -10.15
CA GLU A 107 15.05 -6.49 -9.50
C GLU A 107 13.72 -6.29 -10.24
N THR A 108 13.78 -6.25 -11.58
CA THR A 108 12.59 -6.18 -12.42
C THR A 108 11.67 -7.38 -12.21
N ILE A 109 12.20 -8.60 -12.21
CA ILE A 109 11.42 -9.82 -11.96
C ILE A 109 10.81 -9.83 -10.56
N ASN A 110 11.56 -9.40 -9.55
CA ASN A 110 11.06 -9.30 -8.19
C ASN A 110 9.92 -8.29 -8.08
N THR A 111 10.05 -7.14 -8.73
CA THR A 111 9.02 -6.10 -8.79
C THR A 111 7.75 -6.62 -9.46
N LEU A 112 7.85 -7.34 -10.58
CA LEU A 112 6.72 -7.93 -11.29
C LEU A 112 6.02 -9.01 -10.45
N LYS A 113 6.77 -9.87 -9.74
CA LYS A 113 6.21 -10.85 -8.81
C LYS A 113 5.42 -10.16 -7.69
N TYR A 114 5.92 -9.03 -7.20
CA TYR A 114 5.29 -8.22 -6.18
C TYR A 114 3.96 -7.63 -6.65
N ALA A 115 3.97 -7.01 -7.83
CA ALA A 115 2.78 -6.47 -8.47
C ALA A 115 1.72 -7.54 -8.72
N ASN A 116 2.14 -8.73 -9.16
CA ASN A 116 1.23 -9.85 -9.39
C ASN A 116 0.54 -10.34 -8.10
N ARG A 117 1.23 -10.29 -6.96
CA ARG A 117 0.62 -10.60 -5.65
C ARG A 117 -0.37 -9.53 -5.21
N ALA A 118 0.01 -8.26 -5.35
CA ALA A 118 -0.86 -7.13 -5.01
C ALA A 118 -2.17 -7.14 -5.81
N LYS A 119 -2.16 -7.58 -7.07
CA LYS A 119 -3.34 -7.76 -7.92
C LYS A 119 -4.40 -8.69 -7.31
N ASN A 120 -4.00 -9.64 -6.45
CA ASN A 120 -4.92 -10.59 -5.83
C ASN A 120 -5.66 -10.03 -4.62
N ILE A 121 -5.26 -8.86 -4.11
CA ILE A 121 -5.93 -8.21 -2.99
C ILE A 121 -7.32 -7.76 -3.45
N LYS A 122 -8.35 -8.26 -2.79
CA LYS A 122 -9.74 -7.86 -3.03
C LYS A 122 -10.18 -6.91 -1.95
N MET A 123 -10.62 -5.73 -2.37
CA MET A 123 -11.21 -4.74 -1.47
C MET A 123 -12.69 -4.55 -1.77
N ARG A 124 -13.48 -4.42 -0.73
CA ARG A 124 -14.87 -3.98 -0.82
C ARG A 124 -14.91 -2.51 -0.44
N VAL A 125 -15.26 -1.66 -1.41
CA VAL A 125 -15.25 -0.21 -1.23
C VAL A 125 -16.68 0.29 -1.18
N GLU A 126 -17.00 1.03 -0.12
CA GLU A 126 -18.29 1.67 0.08
C GLU A 126 -18.12 3.19 0.22
N PRO A 127 -19.07 4.00 -0.28
CA PRO A 127 -19.01 5.44 -0.11
C PRO A 127 -18.98 5.84 1.37
N ASN A 128 -18.08 6.75 1.74
CA ASN A 128 -18.05 7.31 3.09
C ASN A 128 -19.18 8.34 3.23
N LYS A 129 -20.26 7.94 3.88
CA LYS A 129 -21.42 8.79 4.17
C LYS A 129 -21.35 9.26 5.61
N LYS A 130 -21.47 10.56 5.82
CA LYS A 130 -21.62 11.17 7.13
C LYS A 130 -23.00 11.82 7.20
N LEU A 131 -23.83 11.32 8.10
CA LEU A 131 -25.09 11.98 8.44
C LEU A 131 -24.75 13.25 9.23
N VAL A 132 -25.33 14.37 8.84
CA VAL A 132 -25.26 15.63 9.57
C VAL A 132 -26.57 15.76 10.31
N SER A 133 -26.50 15.57 11.63
CA SER A 133 -27.61 15.84 12.54
C SER A 133 -27.66 17.32 12.89
#